data_46ee2f1a64f505284d99e7473b5814c7
#
_entry.id   46ee2f1a64f505284d99e7473b5814c7
#
_cell.length_a   1.000
_cell.length_b   1.000
_cell.length_c   1.000
_cell.angle_alpha   90.00
_cell.angle_beta   90.00
_cell.angle_gamma   90.00
#
_symmetry.space_group_name_H-M   'P 1'
#
loop_
_entity.id
_entity.type
_entity.pdbx_description
1 polymer ?
#
loop_
_entity_poly.entity_id
_entity_poly.type
_entity_poly.pdbx_seq_one_letter_code
_entity_poly.pdbx_strand_id
1 'polypeptide(L)'
;MQRLLCSALLATAAVHHQLVRQGLRMQTGLVIETGEAREVHHFCALAGYGAEGINPYVAFETLEDLRAKRFPDRDPADVRQNYVKAVGKGILKVMSKMGISTYQSYCGAQIFDAVGLNSEFIDTYFTGTATTIEGIGLAEVAEEAVQRHAQAYGDNPLYKGMLDVGGIYQYRLRGEAHAWTPQSVAQLQHAVRGNDAKNYEEFARSINEQSERLLTIRGLMELTPAEQPLSLDEVEPAAEIVKRFSTGAMSFGSISHEAHSTLAIAMNRLGG
;
A
#
# COMPACT_ATOMS: atom_id res chain seq x y z
N MET A 1 23.19 -12.29 21.48
CA MET A 1 21.81 -12.00 21.91
C MET A 1 21.17 -11.17 20.79
N GLN A 2 20.34 -11.81 19.97
CA GLN A 2 19.61 -11.11 18.89
C GLN A 2 18.49 -10.30 19.55
N ARG A 3 18.45 -8.98 19.28
CA ARG A 3 17.41 -8.09 19.83
C ARG A 3 16.20 -8.11 18.92
N LEU A 4 15.03 -8.26 19.49
CA LEU A 4 13.76 -8.03 18.79
C LEU A 4 13.67 -6.54 18.43
N LEU A 5 13.39 -6.24 17.15
CA LEU A 5 13.27 -4.85 16.68
C LEU A 5 11.81 -4.41 16.74
N CYS A 6 11.57 -3.29 17.39
CA CYS A 6 10.30 -2.57 17.32
C CYS A 6 10.21 -1.83 15.97
N SER A 7 9.01 -1.67 15.42
CA SER A 7 8.79 -0.82 14.25
C SER A 7 9.34 0.59 14.48
N ALA A 8 10.08 1.11 13.51
CA ALA A 8 10.66 2.44 13.59
C ALA A 8 9.61 3.53 13.78
N LEU A 9 8.44 3.39 13.15
CA LEU A 9 7.34 4.33 13.28
C LEU A 9 6.77 4.33 14.71
N LEU A 10 6.50 3.16 15.27
CA LEU A 10 6.02 3.03 16.65
C LEU A 10 7.03 3.59 17.65
N ALA A 11 8.31 3.26 17.49
CA ALA A 11 9.36 3.79 18.36
C ALA A 11 9.48 5.32 18.29
N THR A 12 9.42 5.88 17.07
CA THR A 12 9.48 7.34 16.86
C THR A 12 8.30 8.04 17.53
N ALA A 13 7.08 7.58 17.28
CA ALA A 13 5.86 8.14 17.84
C ALA A 13 5.84 8.03 19.38
N ALA A 14 6.18 6.87 19.93
CA ALA A 14 6.23 6.64 21.37
C ALA A 14 7.23 7.59 22.06
N VAL A 15 8.43 7.74 21.52
CA VAL A 15 9.45 8.65 22.06
C VAL A 15 9.01 10.10 21.92
N HIS A 16 8.49 10.50 20.76
CA HIS A 16 7.97 11.85 20.51
C HIS A 16 6.91 12.23 21.55
N HIS A 17 5.88 11.42 21.74
CA HIS A 17 4.80 11.68 22.67
C HIS A 17 5.26 11.62 24.14
N GLN A 18 6.21 10.74 24.46
CA GLN A 18 6.78 10.70 25.80
C GLN A 18 7.56 11.98 26.12
N LEU A 19 8.34 12.49 25.18
CA LEU A 19 9.04 13.77 25.33
C LEU A 19 8.06 14.95 25.46
N VAL A 20 6.94 14.92 24.72
CA VAL A 20 5.88 15.93 24.85
C VAL A 20 5.27 15.88 26.24
N ARG A 21 4.90 14.69 26.74
CA ARG A 21 4.33 14.53 28.10
C ARG A 21 5.27 15.00 29.21
N GLN A 22 6.58 14.88 28.99
CA GLN A 22 7.60 15.35 29.97
C GLN A 22 8.03 16.80 29.77
N GLY A 23 7.52 17.51 28.77
CA GLY A 23 7.93 18.88 28.45
C GLY A 23 9.34 19.00 27.88
N LEU A 24 9.94 17.90 27.40
CA LEU A 24 11.31 17.84 26.89
C LEU A 24 11.40 17.90 25.37
N ARG A 25 10.28 17.77 24.65
CA ARG A 25 10.32 17.64 23.18
C ARG A 25 11.01 18.81 22.49
N MET A 26 10.80 20.02 22.97
CA MET A 26 11.41 21.25 22.39
C MET A 26 12.91 21.39 22.67
N GLN A 27 13.45 20.55 23.55
CA GLN A 27 14.86 20.56 23.91
C GLN A 27 15.63 19.41 23.24
N THR A 28 14.93 18.55 22.43
CA THR A 28 15.49 17.32 21.93
C THR A 28 15.20 17.18 20.43
N GLY A 29 16.24 17.01 19.62
CA GLY A 29 16.10 16.57 18.22
C GLY A 29 15.92 15.06 18.14
N LEU A 30 15.10 14.58 17.21
CA LEU A 30 14.88 13.17 16.93
C LEU A 30 15.50 12.77 15.59
N VAL A 31 16.56 11.97 15.65
CA VAL A 31 17.18 11.37 14.47
C VAL A 31 16.93 9.86 14.50
N ILE A 32 16.37 9.34 13.41
CA ILE A 32 15.98 7.93 13.29
C ILE A 32 16.98 7.21 12.39
N GLU A 33 17.61 6.19 12.91
CA GLU A 33 18.43 5.26 12.14
C GLU A 33 17.67 3.95 11.98
N THR A 34 17.31 3.60 10.75
CA THR A 34 16.43 2.46 10.49
C THR A 34 16.70 1.79 9.16
N GLY A 35 16.51 0.46 9.12
CA GLY A 35 16.46 -0.31 7.89
C GLY A 35 15.08 -0.34 7.21
N GLU A 36 14.02 0.15 7.86
CA GLU A 36 12.64 0.06 7.36
C GLU A 36 12.32 1.15 6.33
N ALA A 37 12.91 2.34 6.44
CA ALA A 37 12.63 3.46 5.55
C ALA A 37 13.27 3.26 4.17
N ARG A 38 12.45 3.15 3.11
CA ARG A 38 12.87 2.90 1.74
C ARG A 38 12.22 3.81 0.72
N GLU A 39 10.95 4.16 0.92
CA GLU A 39 10.10 4.91 0.01
C GLU A 39 9.65 6.22 0.63
N VAL A 40 9.25 7.18 -0.22
CA VAL A 40 8.81 8.52 0.20
C VAL A 40 7.79 8.47 1.33
N HIS A 41 6.81 7.54 1.25
CA HIS A 41 5.77 7.44 2.27
C HIS A 41 6.33 7.07 3.66
N HIS A 42 7.32 6.20 3.73
CA HIS A 42 7.97 5.85 5.00
C HIS A 42 8.62 7.08 5.66
N PHE A 43 9.30 7.92 4.86
CA PHE A 43 9.90 9.16 5.36
C PHE A 43 8.83 10.16 5.81
N CYS A 44 7.76 10.29 5.04
CA CYS A 44 6.64 11.15 5.40
C CYS A 44 5.97 10.72 6.70
N ALA A 45 5.75 9.41 6.89
CA ALA A 45 5.17 8.89 8.12
C ALA A 45 6.07 9.16 9.33
N LEU A 46 7.38 8.85 9.25
CA LEU A 46 8.34 9.10 10.32
C LEU A 46 8.43 10.60 10.66
N ALA A 47 8.47 11.46 9.64
CA ALA A 47 8.47 12.90 9.81
C ALA A 47 7.19 13.40 10.49
N GLY A 48 6.03 12.91 10.06
CA GLY A 48 4.73 13.25 10.63
C GLY A 48 4.59 12.87 12.11
N TYR A 49 5.37 11.92 12.58
CA TYR A 49 5.46 11.55 14.01
C TYR A 49 6.73 12.03 14.69
N GLY A 50 7.41 13.03 14.16
CA GLY A 50 8.41 13.81 14.86
C GLY A 50 9.86 13.54 14.49
N ALA A 51 10.16 12.72 13.48
CA ALA A 51 11.55 12.55 13.01
C ALA A 51 12.05 13.81 12.31
N GLU A 52 13.15 14.38 12.79
CA GLU A 52 13.81 15.55 12.19
C GLU A 52 14.88 15.14 11.18
N GLY A 53 15.52 14.01 11.41
CA GLY A 53 16.47 13.41 10.50
C GLY A 53 16.26 11.89 10.41
N ILE A 54 16.52 11.31 9.23
CA ILE A 54 16.35 9.88 9.00
C ILE A 54 17.57 9.34 8.26
N ASN A 55 18.23 8.33 8.83
CA ASN A 55 19.30 7.58 8.20
C ASN A 55 18.77 6.19 7.77
N PRO A 56 18.43 6.00 6.48
CA PRO A 56 17.93 4.72 5.96
C PRO A 56 19.09 3.82 5.54
N TYR A 57 19.87 3.30 6.50
CA TYR A 57 21.14 2.63 6.21
C TYR A 57 20.99 1.42 5.30
N VAL A 58 19.94 0.58 5.45
CA VAL A 58 19.72 -0.58 4.56
C VAL A 58 19.38 -0.14 3.13
N ALA A 59 18.66 0.97 2.94
CA ALA A 59 18.42 1.50 1.61
C ALA A 59 19.72 1.94 0.94
N PHE A 60 20.63 2.57 1.66
CA PHE A 60 21.94 2.96 1.13
C PHE A 60 22.81 1.75 0.80
N GLU A 61 22.86 0.74 1.65
CA GLU A 61 23.57 -0.51 1.39
C GLU A 61 23.00 -1.26 0.18
N THR A 62 21.67 -1.31 0.07
CA THR A 62 20.98 -1.92 -1.08
C THR A 62 21.30 -1.19 -2.39
N LEU A 63 21.34 0.14 -2.37
CA LEU A 63 21.73 0.93 -3.53
C LEU A 63 23.15 0.65 -3.99
N GLU A 64 24.06 0.50 -3.04
CA GLU A 64 25.46 0.16 -3.35
C GLU A 64 25.59 -1.24 -3.95
N ASP A 65 24.90 -2.22 -3.40
CA ASP A 65 24.88 -3.58 -3.95
C ASP A 65 24.29 -3.61 -5.38
N LEU A 66 23.17 -2.90 -5.59
CA LEU A 66 22.56 -2.79 -6.92
C LEU A 66 23.44 -2.04 -7.90
N ARG A 67 24.10 -0.95 -7.49
CA ARG A 67 25.06 -0.22 -8.29
C ARG A 67 26.19 -1.13 -8.75
N ALA A 68 26.82 -1.82 -7.83
CA ALA A 68 27.93 -2.71 -8.14
C ALA A 68 27.56 -3.81 -9.16
N LYS A 69 26.34 -4.35 -9.06
CA LYS A 69 25.85 -5.43 -9.93
C LYS A 69 25.32 -4.97 -11.29
N ARG A 70 24.67 -3.79 -11.35
CA ARG A 70 23.93 -3.35 -12.55
C ARG A 70 24.50 -2.13 -13.23
N PHE A 71 25.20 -1.29 -12.48
CA PHE A 71 25.70 0.01 -12.95
C PHE A 71 27.11 0.28 -12.40
N PRO A 72 28.10 -0.60 -12.67
CA PRO A 72 29.44 -0.54 -12.06
C PRO A 72 30.16 0.78 -12.35
N ASP A 73 29.88 1.41 -13.48
CA ASP A 73 30.51 2.67 -13.92
C ASP A 73 29.93 3.93 -13.24
N ARG A 74 28.88 3.80 -12.43
CA ARG A 74 28.31 4.93 -11.70
C ARG A 74 29.04 5.19 -10.41
N ASP A 75 29.27 6.47 -10.12
CA ASP A 75 29.85 6.87 -8.82
C ASP A 75 28.87 6.54 -7.68
N PRO A 76 29.35 5.86 -6.60
CA PRO A 76 28.53 5.57 -5.42
C PRO A 76 27.91 6.81 -4.79
N ALA A 77 28.66 7.90 -4.72
CA ALA A 77 28.17 9.17 -4.15
C ALA A 77 27.02 9.76 -4.97
N ASP A 78 27.11 9.70 -6.28
CA ASP A 78 26.04 10.17 -7.18
C ASP A 78 24.76 9.35 -7.03
N VAL A 79 24.87 8.03 -6.92
CA VAL A 79 23.71 7.14 -6.74
C VAL A 79 23.00 7.45 -5.43
N ARG A 80 23.78 7.59 -4.34
CA ARG A 80 23.23 7.96 -3.02
C ARG A 80 22.57 9.35 -3.07
N GLN A 81 23.23 10.33 -3.66
CA GLN A 81 22.71 11.69 -3.77
C GLN A 81 21.43 11.76 -4.62
N ASN A 82 21.34 10.96 -5.68
CA ASN A 82 20.14 10.89 -6.52
C ASN A 82 18.96 10.30 -5.74
N TYR A 83 19.19 9.29 -4.91
CA TYR A 83 18.16 8.74 -4.02
C TYR A 83 17.69 9.81 -3.01
N VAL A 84 18.61 10.49 -2.35
CA VAL A 84 18.28 11.56 -1.39
C VAL A 84 17.47 12.68 -2.07
N LYS A 85 17.89 13.11 -3.28
CA LYS A 85 17.14 14.09 -4.08
C LYS A 85 15.75 13.60 -4.46
N ALA A 86 15.61 12.33 -4.85
CA ALA A 86 14.32 11.75 -5.22
C ALA A 86 13.35 11.70 -4.02
N VAL A 87 13.82 11.21 -2.87
CA VAL A 87 13.05 11.19 -1.63
C VAL A 87 12.68 12.61 -1.20
N GLY A 88 13.63 13.55 -1.20
CA GLY A 88 13.38 14.95 -0.85
C GLY A 88 12.31 15.60 -1.75
N LYS A 89 12.39 15.40 -3.07
CA LYS A 89 11.33 15.86 -3.99
C LYS A 89 9.97 15.21 -3.72
N GLY A 90 9.97 13.94 -3.35
CA GLY A 90 8.76 13.23 -2.96
C GLY A 90 8.12 13.80 -1.71
N ILE A 91 8.91 14.06 -0.65
CA ILE A 91 8.45 14.69 0.58
C ILE A 91 7.86 16.08 0.29
N LEU A 92 8.56 16.91 -0.47
CA LEU A 92 8.06 18.25 -0.86
C LEU A 92 6.73 18.16 -1.62
N LYS A 93 6.57 17.16 -2.48
CA LYS A 93 5.31 16.93 -3.21
C LYS A 93 4.17 16.56 -2.25
N VAL A 94 4.43 15.70 -1.25
CA VAL A 94 3.44 15.33 -0.23
C VAL A 94 3.07 16.55 0.61
N MET A 95 4.06 17.31 1.11
CA MET A 95 3.83 18.54 1.86
C MET A 95 3.00 19.55 1.07
N SER A 96 3.32 19.73 -0.21
CA SER A 96 2.57 20.64 -1.11
C SER A 96 1.10 20.22 -1.25
N LYS A 97 0.83 18.92 -1.40
CA LYS A 97 -0.55 18.40 -1.47
C LYS A 97 -1.33 18.59 -0.17
N MET A 98 -0.65 18.56 0.96
CA MET A 98 -1.23 18.79 2.28
C MET A 98 -1.30 20.27 2.69
N GLY A 99 -0.78 21.17 1.86
CA GLY A 99 -0.76 22.59 2.13
C GLY A 99 0.23 23.01 3.23
N ILE A 100 1.24 22.18 3.53
CA ILE A 100 2.25 22.46 4.55
C ILE A 100 3.54 22.96 3.88
N SER A 101 3.94 24.19 4.17
CA SER A 101 5.03 24.86 3.45
C SER A 101 6.43 24.60 4.01
N THR A 102 6.55 24.19 5.28
CA THR A 102 7.86 23.95 5.91
C THR A 102 7.93 22.58 6.54
N TYR A 103 9.11 21.94 6.47
CA TYR A 103 9.32 20.62 7.09
C TYR A 103 9.11 20.67 8.61
N GLN A 104 9.48 21.77 9.25
CA GLN A 104 9.29 21.95 10.68
C GLN A 104 7.81 21.95 11.09
N SER A 105 6.94 22.50 10.25
CA SER A 105 5.47 22.42 10.46
C SER A 105 4.89 21.06 10.13
N TYR A 106 5.56 20.29 9.28
CA TYR A 106 5.18 18.91 8.97
C TYR A 106 5.60 17.94 10.07
N CYS A 107 6.76 18.20 10.68
CA CYS A 107 7.33 17.34 11.72
C CYS A 107 6.44 17.31 12.96
N GLY A 108 5.88 16.14 13.28
CA GLY A 108 4.95 15.95 14.39
C GLY A 108 3.51 16.41 14.11
N ALA A 109 3.16 16.72 12.87
CA ALA A 109 1.82 17.20 12.50
C ALA A 109 0.72 16.13 12.58
N GLN A 110 1.07 14.83 12.60
CA GLN A 110 0.13 13.71 12.79
C GLN A 110 -1.06 13.69 11.82
N ILE A 111 -0.79 14.02 10.58
CA ILE A 111 -1.78 14.18 9.50
C ILE A 111 -2.17 12.86 8.82
N PHE A 112 -2.15 11.78 9.56
CA PHE A 112 -2.50 10.44 9.11
C PHE A 112 -3.73 9.93 9.84
N ASP A 113 -4.46 9.02 9.21
CA ASP A 113 -5.51 8.25 9.84
C ASP A 113 -4.99 6.86 10.18
N ALA A 114 -5.34 6.35 11.35
CA ALA A 114 -5.10 4.97 11.73
C ALA A 114 -6.28 4.11 11.28
N VAL A 115 -5.97 2.97 10.70
CA VAL A 115 -6.96 1.99 10.23
C VAL A 115 -6.59 0.62 10.80
N GLY A 116 -7.51 0.01 11.53
CA GLY A 116 -7.32 -1.32 12.10
C GLY A 116 -6.39 -1.35 13.33
N LEU A 117 -6.23 -0.22 14.02
CA LEU A 117 -5.59 -0.12 15.33
C LEU A 117 -6.60 0.36 16.36
N ASN A 118 -6.60 -0.23 17.56
CA ASN A 118 -7.53 0.15 18.58
C ASN A 118 -7.21 1.51 19.22
N SER A 119 -8.23 2.14 19.80
CA SER A 119 -8.12 3.48 20.38
C SER A 119 -7.11 3.55 21.52
N GLU A 120 -7.02 2.54 22.38
CA GLU A 120 -6.06 2.49 23.49
C GLU A 120 -4.60 2.55 22.98
N PHE A 121 -4.29 1.80 21.93
CA PHE A 121 -2.98 1.81 21.28
C PHE A 121 -2.67 3.17 20.66
N ILE A 122 -3.64 3.75 19.97
CA ILE A 122 -3.49 5.07 19.34
C ILE A 122 -3.30 6.16 20.39
N ASP A 123 -4.13 6.21 21.42
CA ASP A 123 -4.04 7.23 22.47
C ASP A 123 -2.71 7.18 23.20
N THR A 124 -2.16 5.99 23.38
CA THR A 124 -0.88 5.79 24.09
C THR A 124 0.33 6.18 23.24
N TYR A 125 0.39 5.72 21.98
CA TYR A 125 1.61 5.79 21.17
C TYR A 125 1.51 6.75 19.99
N PHE A 126 0.32 7.03 19.49
CA PHE A 126 0.04 7.89 18.34
C PHE A 126 -0.97 8.99 18.71
N THR A 127 -0.84 9.53 19.91
CA THR A 127 -1.77 10.48 20.52
C THR A 127 -2.17 11.58 19.53
N GLY A 128 -3.48 11.78 19.33
CA GLY A 128 -4.03 12.78 18.41
C GLY A 128 -4.22 12.29 16.97
N THR A 129 -3.82 11.07 16.64
CA THR A 129 -4.15 10.47 15.34
C THR A 129 -5.59 10.02 15.33
N ALA A 130 -6.34 10.35 14.27
CA ALA A 130 -7.71 9.89 14.11
C ALA A 130 -7.74 8.37 13.85
N THR A 131 -8.65 7.67 14.51
CA THR A 131 -8.97 6.27 14.22
C THR A 131 -10.47 6.10 14.20
N THR A 132 -11.00 5.56 13.10
CA THR A 132 -12.44 5.32 12.91
C THR A 132 -12.75 3.85 12.77
N ILE A 133 -11.72 3.02 12.57
CA ILE A 133 -11.83 1.57 12.41
C ILE A 133 -10.93 0.92 13.47
N GLU A 134 -11.56 0.39 14.50
CA GLU A 134 -10.88 -0.36 15.55
C GLU A 134 -10.22 -1.63 15.00
N GLY A 135 -9.26 -2.17 15.74
CA GLY A 135 -8.55 -3.37 15.35
C GLY A 135 -7.58 -3.85 16.41
N ILE A 136 -6.36 -4.18 15.99
CA ILE A 136 -5.32 -4.77 16.83
C ILE A 136 -4.71 -3.75 17.81
N GLY A 137 -4.18 -4.26 18.90
CA GLY A 137 -3.47 -3.50 19.92
C GLY A 137 -1.98 -3.84 19.99
N LEU A 138 -1.37 -3.47 21.11
CA LEU A 138 0.07 -3.65 21.32
C LEU A 138 0.50 -5.12 21.28
N ALA A 139 -0.32 -6.03 21.80
CA ALA A 139 0.01 -7.45 21.87
C ALA A 139 0.18 -8.06 20.47
N GLU A 140 -0.76 -7.79 19.60
CA GLU A 140 -0.75 -8.29 18.20
C GLU A 140 0.38 -7.64 17.39
N VAL A 141 0.62 -6.34 17.57
CA VAL A 141 1.76 -5.64 16.95
C VAL A 141 3.09 -6.24 17.40
N ALA A 142 3.20 -6.60 18.68
CA ALA A 142 4.38 -7.27 19.22
C ALA A 142 4.52 -8.69 18.67
N GLU A 143 3.44 -9.44 18.54
CA GLU A 143 3.43 -10.77 17.93
C GLU A 143 3.90 -10.74 16.48
N GLU A 144 3.43 -9.80 15.67
CA GLU A 144 3.92 -9.61 14.30
C GLU A 144 5.43 -9.33 14.25
N ALA A 145 5.95 -8.55 15.20
CA ALA A 145 7.39 -8.30 15.29
C ALA A 145 8.17 -9.58 15.64
N VAL A 146 7.62 -10.41 16.54
CA VAL A 146 8.20 -11.74 16.89
C VAL A 146 8.18 -12.67 15.69
N GLN A 147 7.08 -12.71 14.94
CA GLN A 147 6.96 -13.55 13.74
C GLN A 147 7.96 -13.14 12.67
N ARG A 148 8.11 -11.84 12.38
CA ARG A 148 9.13 -11.34 11.45
C ARG A 148 10.56 -11.70 11.90
N HIS A 149 10.83 -11.56 13.19
CA HIS A 149 12.13 -11.97 13.75
C HIS A 149 12.36 -13.47 13.62
N ALA A 150 11.36 -14.30 13.90
CA ALA A 150 11.47 -15.75 13.75
C ALA A 150 11.69 -16.17 12.29
N GLN A 151 11.06 -15.51 11.33
CA GLN A 151 11.31 -15.74 9.90
C GLN A 151 12.73 -15.40 9.49
N ALA A 152 13.30 -14.32 10.05
CA ALA A 152 14.65 -13.86 9.71
C ALA A 152 15.75 -14.69 10.38
N TYR A 153 15.53 -15.14 11.61
CA TYR A 153 16.57 -15.73 12.48
C TYR A 153 16.21 -17.10 13.06
N GLY A 154 15.05 -17.65 12.72
CA GLY A 154 14.61 -18.98 13.17
C GLY A 154 15.40 -20.11 12.52
N ASP A 155 15.17 -21.33 13.02
CA ASP A 155 15.89 -22.54 12.59
C ASP A 155 15.47 -23.05 11.20
N ASN A 156 14.46 -22.43 10.57
CA ASN A 156 13.97 -22.85 9.26
C ASN A 156 14.78 -22.20 8.13
N PRO A 157 15.66 -22.95 7.45
CA PRO A 157 16.60 -22.39 6.47
C PRO A 157 16.00 -22.07 5.10
N LEU A 158 14.68 -22.19 4.91
CA LEU A 158 14.03 -22.03 3.59
C LEU A 158 14.36 -20.71 2.89
N TYR A 159 14.72 -19.67 3.65
CA TYR A 159 15.06 -18.34 3.11
C TYR A 159 16.49 -17.88 3.42
N LYS A 160 17.33 -18.77 3.97
CA LYS A 160 18.70 -18.38 4.34
C LYS A 160 19.52 -18.02 3.10
N GLY A 161 19.76 -16.72 2.92
CA GLY A 161 20.51 -16.16 1.78
C GLY A 161 19.70 -15.88 0.52
N MET A 162 18.38 -16.06 0.52
CA MET A 162 17.49 -15.71 -0.59
C MET A 162 16.52 -14.62 -0.18
N LEU A 163 16.37 -13.64 -1.05
CA LEU A 163 15.27 -12.66 -0.93
C LEU A 163 13.96 -13.31 -1.35
N ASP A 164 12.86 -12.88 -0.73
CA ASP A 164 11.52 -13.24 -1.18
C ASP A 164 11.31 -12.78 -2.64
N VAL A 165 10.42 -13.49 -3.35
CA VAL A 165 10.09 -13.17 -4.75
C VAL A 165 9.52 -11.76 -4.89
N GLY A 166 8.88 -11.26 -3.86
CA GLY A 166 8.21 -9.97 -3.85
C GLY A 166 6.95 -9.97 -4.70
N GLY A 167 6.72 -8.92 -5.46
CA GLY A 167 5.55 -8.84 -6.36
C GLY A 167 4.44 -7.93 -5.85
N ILE A 168 4.69 -7.07 -4.85
CA ILE A 168 3.70 -6.13 -4.31
C ILE A 168 3.20 -5.17 -5.39
N TYR A 169 4.11 -4.56 -6.17
CA TYR A 169 3.76 -3.56 -7.19
C TYR A 169 3.50 -4.15 -8.58
N GLN A 170 3.94 -5.36 -8.80
CA GLN A 170 3.85 -6.03 -10.08
C GLN A 170 3.70 -7.53 -9.86
N TYR A 171 2.74 -8.15 -10.58
CA TYR A 171 2.57 -9.59 -10.52
C TYR A 171 3.88 -10.34 -10.81
N ARG A 172 4.22 -11.27 -9.95
CA ARG A 172 5.34 -12.21 -10.13
C ARG A 172 4.87 -13.62 -9.83
N LEU A 173 5.32 -14.55 -10.65
CA LEU A 173 5.06 -15.96 -10.42
C LEU A 173 5.65 -16.38 -9.06
N ARG A 174 4.84 -16.99 -8.20
CA ARG A 174 5.18 -17.35 -6.82
C ARG A 174 5.46 -16.16 -5.89
N GLY A 175 5.13 -14.93 -6.32
CA GLY A 175 5.20 -13.75 -5.49
C GLY A 175 3.90 -13.47 -4.76
N GLU A 176 3.73 -12.22 -4.37
CA GLU A 176 2.53 -11.71 -3.70
C GLU A 176 1.26 -12.03 -4.49
N ALA A 177 0.20 -12.41 -3.80
CA ALA A 177 -1.07 -12.70 -4.43
C ALA A 177 -1.79 -11.42 -4.89
N HIS A 178 -2.30 -11.43 -6.12
CA HIS A 178 -3.06 -10.34 -6.70
C HIS A 178 -4.48 -10.76 -7.03
N ALA A 179 -5.45 -9.88 -6.84
CA ALA A 179 -6.83 -10.10 -7.28
C ALA A 179 -6.94 -10.14 -8.81
N TRP A 180 -6.12 -9.33 -9.48
CA TRP A 180 -5.98 -9.33 -10.94
C TRP A 180 -4.68 -10.00 -11.34
N THR A 181 -4.78 -11.07 -12.12
CA THR A 181 -3.65 -11.86 -12.60
C THR A 181 -3.58 -11.83 -14.11
N PRO A 182 -2.45 -12.15 -14.74
CA PRO A 182 -2.38 -12.32 -16.20
C PRO A 182 -3.44 -13.29 -16.74
N GLN A 183 -3.76 -14.34 -15.97
CA GLN A 183 -4.78 -15.31 -16.34
C GLN A 183 -6.19 -14.69 -16.34
N SER A 184 -6.58 -14.00 -15.24
CA SER A 184 -7.92 -13.39 -15.17
C SER A 184 -8.12 -12.31 -16.24
N VAL A 185 -7.07 -11.51 -16.51
CA VAL A 185 -7.10 -10.52 -17.60
C VAL A 185 -7.25 -11.19 -18.97
N ALA A 186 -6.49 -12.25 -19.25
CA ALA A 186 -6.59 -13.00 -20.50
C ALA A 186 -7.99 -13.63 -20.68
N GLN A 187 -8.52 -14.28 -19.65
CA GLN A 187 -9.88 -14.87 -19.68
C GLN A 187 -10.94 -13.82 -20.00
N LEU A 188 -10.90 -12.65 -19.32
CA LEU A 188 -11.84 -11.57 -19.60
C LEU A 188 -11.72 -11.07 -21.04
N GLN A 189 -10.50 -10.84 -21.53
CA GLN A 189 -10.28 -10.39 -22.91
C GLN A 189 -10.76 -11.39 -23.94
N HIS A 190 -10.54 -12.69 -23.74
CA HIS A 190 -11.04 -13.74 -24.62
C HIS A 190 -12.56 -13.80 -24.61
N ALA A 191 -13.17 -13.77 -23.43
CA ALA A 191 -14.62 -13.77 -23.27
C ALA A 191 -15.27 -12.62 -24.04
N VAL A 192 -14.77 -11.40 -23.84
CA VAL A 192 -15.35 -10.18 -24.44
C VAL A 192 -15.11 -10.12 -25.94
N ARG A 193 -13.90 -10.46 -26.43
CA ARG A 193 -13.59 -10.40 -27.86
C ARG A 193 -14.28 -11.51 -28.66
N GLY A 194 -14.40 -12.69 -28.06
CA GLY A 194 -15.06 -13.85 -28.68
C GLY A 194 -16.56 -13.90 -28.45
N ASN A 195 -17.12 -13.02 -27.61
CA ASN A 195 -18.50 -13.14 -27.11
C ASN A 195 -18.81 -14.54 -26.58
N ASP A 196 -17.87 -15.08 -25.77
CA ASP A 196 -17.86 -16.45 -25.29
C ASP A 196 -18.29 -16.52 -23.82
N ALA A 197 -19.51 -16.99 -23.61
CA ALA A 197 -20.10 -17.13 -22.27
C ALA A 197 -19.31 -18.07 -21.37
N LYS A 198 -18.73 -19.16 -21.91
CA LYS A 198 -17.96 -20.13 -21.13
C LYS A 198 -16.69 -19.50 -20.57
N ASN A 199 -15.93 -18.76 -21.37
CA ASN A 199 -14.77 -18.02 -20.92
C ASN A 199 -15.14 -16.95 -19.88
N TYR A 200 -16.33 -16.32 -20.04
CA TYR A 200 -16.82 -15.37 -19.05
C TYR A 200 -17.17 -16.03 -17.71
N GLU A 201 -17.79 -17.19 -17.73
CA GLU A 201 -18.08 -17.97 -16.52
C GLU A 201 -16.79 -18.38 -15.78
N GLU A 202 -15.77 -18.81 -16.51
CA GLU A 202 -14.46 -19.13 -15.92
C GLU A 202 -13.80 -17.90 -15.30
N PHE A 203 -13.85 -16.76 -15.98
CA PHE A 203 -13.41 -15.48 -15.42
C PHE A 203 -14.21 -15.12 -14.17
N ALA A 204 -15.54 -15.13 -14.23
CA ALA A 204 -16.41 -14.78 -13.12
C ALA A 204 -16.14 -15.67 -11.89
N ARG A 205 -15.97 -16.97 -12.11
CA ARG A 205 -15.62 -17.92 -11.06
C ARG A 205 -14.27 -17.57 -10.44
N SER A 206 -13.25 -17.29 -11.24
CA SER A 206 -11.91 -16.93 -10.73
C SER A 206 -11.89 -15.67 -9.89
N ILE A 207 -12.83 -14.74 -10.14
CA ILE A 207 -12.97 -13.49 -9.38
C ILE A 207 -13.86 -13.66 -8.14
N ASN A 208 -14.95 -14.40 -8.26
CA ASN A 208 -15.94 -14.53 -7.19
C ASN A 208 -15.52 -15.55 -6.12
N GLU A 209 -14.81 -16.62 -6.50
CA GLU A 209 -14.32 -17.64 -5.58
C GLU A 209 -12.96 -17.29 -4.94
N GLN A 210 -12.64 -15.99 -4.83
CA GLN A 210 -11.42 -15.54 -4.15
C GLN A 210 -11.49 -15.63 -2.62
N SER A 211 -12.62 -16.00 -2.05
CA SER A 211 -12.83 -16.12 -0.60
C SER A 211 -11.76 -16.99 0.09
N GLU A 212 -11.28 -18.04 -0.56
CA GLU A 212 -10.21 -18.87 -0.03
C GLU A 212 -8.87 -18.15 0.09
N ARG A 213 -8.65 -17.09 -0.71
CA ARG A 213 -7.41 -16.29 -0.71
C ARG A 213 -7.53 -14.98 0.02
N LEU A 214 -8.73 -14.59 0.45
CA LEU A 214 -9.03 -13.36 1.20
C LEU A 214 -8.43 -12.10 0.58
N LEU A 215 -8.43 -11.99 -0.75
CA LEU A 215 -7.80 -10.88 -1.46
C LEU A 215 -8.65 -9.60 -1.51
N THR A 216 -9.96 -9.73 -1.29
CA THR A 216 -10.91 -8.61 -1.31
C THR A 216 -11.94 -8.77 -0.20
N ILE A 217 -12.42 -7.64 0.35
CA ILE A 217 -13.52 -7.64 1.33
C ILE A 217 -14.78 -8.27 0.72
N ARG A 218 -15.04 -8.04 -0.56
CA ARG A 218 -16.16 -8.66 -1.28
C ARG A 218 -16.10 -10.19 -1.25
N GLY A 219 -14.90 -10.78 -1.31
CA GLY A 219 -14.71 -12.24 -1.22
C GLY A 219 -15.12 -12.84 0.13
N LEU A 220 -15.30 -12.02 1.18
CA LEU A 220 -15.80 -12.42 2.50
C LEU A 220 -17.33 -12.35 2.61
N MET A 221 -18.01 -11.83 1.59
CA MET A 221 -19.46 -11.64 1.60
C MET A 221 -20.14 -12.75 0.80
N GLU A 222 -21.27 -13.23 1.33
CA GLU A 222 -22.14 -14.14 0.64
C GLU A 222 -23.46 -13.44 0.31
N LEU A 223 -24.00 -13.74 -0.87
CA LEU A 223 -25.33 -13.28 -1.25
C LEU A 223 -26.37 -14.20 -0.60
N THR A 224 -27.31 -13.62 0.11
CA THR A 224 -28.46 -14.34 0.65
C THR A 224 -29.64 -14.18 -0.32
N PRO A 225 -29.94 -15.20 -1.15
CA PRO A 225 -31.10 -15.13 -2.05
C PRO A 225 -32.40 -15.08 -1.27
N ALA A 226 -33.41 -14.44 -1.84
CA ALA A 226 -34.77 -14.50 -1.32
C ALA A 226 -35.33 -15.93 -1.44
N GLU A 227 -36.29 -16.29 -0.54
CA GLU A 227 -36.93 -17.62 -0.57
C GLU A 227 -37.68 -17.88 -1.89
N GLN A 228 -38.24 -16.82 -2.46
CA GLN A 228 -38.93 -16.89 -3.76
C GLN A 228 -38.20 -16.03 -4.79
N PRO A 229 -37.73 -16.58 -5.89
CA PRO A 229 -37.13 -15.82 -6.98
C PRO A 229 -38.19 -14.96 -7.66
N LEU A 230 -37.76 -13.76 -8.09
CA LEU A 230 -38.57 -12.90 -8.94
C LEU A 230 -38.72 -13.52 -10.34
N SER A 231 -39.83 -13.24 -11.02
CA SER A 231 -39.95 -13.56 -12.44
C SER A 231 -38.95 -12.75 -13.27
N LEU A 232 -38.52 -13.30 -14.40
CA LEU A 232 -37.55 -12.63 -15.26
C LEU A 232 -38.05 -11.25 -15.75
N ASP A 233 -39.37 -11.11 -15.93
CA ASP A 233 -40.01 -9.87 -16.38
C ASP A 233 -40.00 -8.76 -15.32
N GLU A 234 -39.79 -9.13 -14.04
CA GLU A 234 -39.66 -8.18 -12.94
C GLU A 234 -38.19 -7.77 -12.68
N VAL A 235 -37.23 -8.47 -13.30
CA VAL A 235 -35.82 -8.15 -13.18
C VAL A 235 -35.46 -7.01 -14.12
N GLU A 236 -34.74 -6.01 -13.61
CA GLU A 236 -34.28 -4.87 -14.40
C GLU A 236 -33.41 -5.34 -15.59
N PRO A 237 -33.72 -4.90 -16.83
CA PRO A 237 -32.93 -5.26 -18.01
C PRO A 237 -31.48 -4.78 -17.92
N ALA A 238 -30.53 -5.57 -18.42
CA ALA A 238 -29.11 -5.22 -18.45
C ALA A 238 -28.84 -3.85 -19.10
N ALA A 239 -29.63 -3.48 -20.13
CA ALA A 239 -29.54 -2.19 -20.81
C ALA A 239 -29.84 -1.00 -19.89
N GLU A 240 -30.69 -1.17 -18.87
CA GLU A 240 -30.95 -0.14 -17.87
C GLU A 240 -29.88 -0.13 -16.76
N ILE A 241 -29.38 -1.31 -16.38
CA ILE A 241 -28.33 -1.46 -15.38
C ILE A 241 -27.05 -0.77 -15.83
N VAL A 242 -26.62 -0.95 -17.08
CA VAL A 242 -25.36 -0.40 -17.61
C VAL A 242 -25.34 1.12 -17.67
N LYS A 243 -26.49 1.79 -17.71
CA LYS A 243 -26.58 3.26 -17.66
C LYS A 243 -26.09 3.86 -16.34
N ARG A 244 -26.02 3.06 -15.28
CA ARG A 244 -25.51 3.50 -13.96
C ARG A 244 -24.01 3.34 -13.80
N PHE A 245 -23.32 2.76 -14.79
CA PHE A 245 -21.87 2.65 -14.79
C PHE A 245 -21.25 3.91 -15.38
N SER A 246 -20.15 4.34 -14.79
CA SER A 246 -19.39 5.51 -15.24
C SER A 246 -17.90 5.19 -15.31
N THR A 247 -17.19 5.90 -16.17
CA THR A 247 -15.72 5.86 -16.19
C THR A 247 -15.17 6.98 -15.32
N GLY A 248 -14.00 6.75 -14.72
CA GLY A 248 -13.28 7.83 -14.05
C GLY A 248 -12.82 8.90 -15.04
N ALA A 249 -12.68 10.15 -14.58
CA ALA A 249 -12.12 11.23 -15.38
C ALA A 249 -10.66 10.90 -15.73
N MET A 250 -10.34 10.79 -17.01
CA MET A 250 -8.99 10.52 -17.51
C MET A 250 -8.50 11.70 -18.34
N SER A 251 -7.26 12.15 -18.09
CA SER A 251 -6.66 13.19 -18.90
C SER A 251 -6.08 12.64 -20.20
N PHE A 252 -6.11 13.41 -21.25
CA PHE A 252 -5.43 13.08 -22.52
C PHE A 252 -3.92 12.90 -22.35
N GLY A 253 -3.32 13.43 -21.28
CA GLY A 253 -1.91 13.23 -20.94
C GLY A 253 -1.58 11.85 -20.38
N SER A 254 -2.57 11.06 -19.94
CA SER A 254 -2.38 9.74 -19.31
C SER A 254 -2.75 8.56 -20.23
N ILE A 255 -3.51 8.78 -21.28
CA ILE A 255 -3.94 7.76 -22.25
C ILE A 255 -3.82 8.26 -23.67
N SER A 256 -3.78 7.34 -24.65
CA SER A 256 -3.75 7.68 -26.05
C SER A 256 -5.09 8.24 -26.54
N HIS A 257 -5.07 8.95 -27.68
CA HIS A 257 -6.28 9.45 -28.33
C HIS A 257 -7.27 8.31 -28.64
N GLU A 258 -6.78 7.19 -29.16
CA GLU A 258 -7.57 6.03 -29.54
C GLU A 258 -8.28 5.41 -28.32
N ALA A 259 -7.57 5.25 -27.21
CA ALA A 259 -8.14 4.74 -25.96
C ALA A 259 -9.21 5.68 -25.42
N HIS A 260 -8.95 6.99 -25.41
CA HIS A 260 -9.89 8.00 -24.93
C HIS A 260 -11.17 8.04 -25.79
N SER A 261 -11.00 8.08 -27.12
CA SER A 261 -12.11 8.08 -28.06
C SER A 261 -12.96 6.80 -27.98
N THR A 262 -12.30 5.63 -27.85
CA THR A 262 -12.99 4.33 -27.72
C THR A 262 -13.84 4.28 -26.46
N LEU A 263 -13.32 4.75 -25.33
CA LEU A 263 -14.09 4.81 -24.08
C LEU A 263 -15.27 5.77 -24.18
N ALA A 264 -15.08 6.96 -24.75
CA ALA A 264 -16.15 7.91 -24.94
C ALA A 264 -17.28 7.36 -25.86
N ILE A 265 -16.91 6.71 -26.96
CA ILE A 265 -17.88 6.08 -27.86
C ILE A 265 -18.64 4.95 -27.14
N ALA A 266 -17.94 4.13 -26.37
CA ALA A 266 -18.54 3.03 -25.62
C ALA A 266 -19.58 3.55 -24.62
N MET A 267 -19.20 4.52 -23.78
CA MET A 267 -20.10 5.09 -22.77
C MET A 267 -21.31 5.80 -23.41
N ASN A 268 -21.09 6.60 -24.45
CA ASN A 268 -22.19 7.24 -25.18
C ASN A 268 -23.18 6.22 -25.80
N ARG A 269 -22.68 5.09 -26.29
CA ARG A 269 -23.58 4.03 -26.81
C ARG A 269 -24.36 3.34 -25.70
N LEU A 270 -23.77 3.18 -24.52
CA LEU A 270 -24.44 2.56 -23.37
C LEU A 270 -25.39 3.52 -22.65
N GLY A 271 -25.28 4.83 -22.88
CA GLY A 271 -26.05 5.86 -22.18
C GLY A 271 -25.59 6.06 -20.73
N GLY A 272 -24.34 5.67 -20.43
CA GLY A 272 -23.72 5.78 -19.11
C GLY A 272 -22.93 7.07 -18.93
#